data_fcbe165998e702e6645bf0fd2f7c469f
#
_entry.id   fcbe165998e702e6645bf0fd2f7c469f
#
_cell.length_a   1.000
_cell.length_b   1.000
_cell.length_c   1.000
_cell.angle_alpha   90.00
_cell.angle_beta   90.00
_cell.angle_gamma   90.00
#
_symmetry.space_group_name_H-M   'P 1'
#
loop_
_entity.id
_entity.type
_entity.pdbx_description
1 polymer ?
#
loop_
_entity_poly.entity_id
_entity_poly.type
_entity_poly.pdbx_seq_one_letter_code
_entity_poly.pdbx_strand_id
1 'polypeptide(L)'
;MKLLELFVLSLVGGFIGWITNLIAVKLLFKPLKPIKFPFGYKIHGVLPARKSELAVSIGNVIEKQLLSKDEILNSIINDKDIAKLKVSIVENVVKILKNKLPGILHGFTDKTIKKQLDSFMDKDGDRYIREMIGNVITNATQNFSISEMVIEKIEALDLVSFEAMVTGVVKNELKHIEYLGAV
;
A
#
# COMPACT_ATOMS: atom_id res chain seq x y z
N MET A 1 -40.87 -24.50 -38.15
CA MET A 1 -41.27 -24.50 -36.73
C MET A 1 -40.06 -24.65 -35.80
N LYS A 2 -39.27 -25.72 -35.91
CA LYS A 2 -38.13 -25.97 -34.96
C LYS A 2 -37.07 -24.86 -34.85
N LEU A 3 -36.75 -24.15 -35.93
CA LEU A 3 -35.77 -23.03 -35.89
C LEU A 3 -36.29 -21.81 -35.12
N LEU A 4 -37.57 -21.51 -35.27
CA LEU A 4 -38.19 -20.39 -34.51
C LEU A 4 -38.31 -20.72 -33.05
N GLU A 5 -38.63 -21.95 -32.69
CA GLU A 5 -38.69 -22.43 -31.31
C GLU A 5 -37.31 -22.36 -30.64
N LEU A 6 -36.25 -22.80 -31.33
CA LEU A 6 -34.86 -22.69 -30.86
C LEU A 6 -34.44 -21.23 -30.66
N PHE A 7 -34.79 -20.34 -31.56
CA PHE A 7 -34.49 -18.93 -31.46
C PHE A 7 -35.18 -18.27 -30.27
N VAL A 8 -36.45 -18.56 -30.07
CA VAL A 8 -37.24 -18.06 -28.94
C VAL A 8 -36.67 -18.60 -27.61
N LEU A 9 -36.29 -19.88 -27.54
CA LEU A 9 -35.71 -20.50 -26.35
C LEU A 9 -34.36 -19.87 -26.00
N SER A 10 -33.50 -19.61 -26.99
CA SER A 10 -32.20 -18.94 -26.78
C SER A 10 -32.40 -17.51 -26.28
N LEU A 11 -33.37 -16.78 -26.84
CA LEU A 11 -33.64 -15.40 -26.42
C LEU A 11 -34.18 -15.32 -24.98
N VAL A 12 -35.06 -16.25 -24.61
CA VAL A 12 -35.57 -16.36 -23.22
C VAL A 12 -34.46 -16.77 -22.26
N GLY A 13 -33.63 -17.75 -22.66
CA GLY A 13 -32.49 -18.19 -21.84
C GLY A 13 -31.49 -17.08 -21.62
N GLY A 14 -31.09 -16.34 -22.67
CA GLY A 14 -30.18 -15.18 -22.56
C GLY A 14 -30.78 -14.07 -21.70
N PHE A 15 -32.07 -13.79 -21.83
CA PHE A 15 -32.74 -12.78 -20.99
C PHE A 15 -32.76 -13.16 -19.51
N ILE A 16 -33.06 -14.42 -19.20
CA ILE A 16 -33.00 -14.92 -17.80
C ILE A 16 -31.59 -14.86 -17.28
N GLY A 17 -30.60 -15.31 -18.04
CA GLY A 17 -29.19 -15.26 -17.67
C GLY A 17 -28.70 -13.83 -17.37
N TRP A 18 -29.06 -12.89 -18.26
CA TRP A 18 -28.73 -11.48 -18.07
C TRP A 18 -29.33 -10.88 -16.81
N ILE A 19 -30.64 -11.07 -16.54
CA ILE A 19 -31.30 -10.57 -15.32
C ILE A 19 -30.69 -11.20 -14.08
N THR A 20 -30.47 -12.51 -14.08
CA THR A 20 -29.92 -13.23 -12.92
C THR A 20 -28.52 -12.71 -12.60
N ASN A 21 -27.70 -12.50 -13.62
CA ASN A 21 -26.35 -12.00 -13.45
C ASN A 21 -26.32 -10.56 -12.96
N LEU A 22 -27.16 -9.68 -13.50
CA LEU A 22 -27.33 -8.30 -13.05
C LEU A 22 -27.73 -8.23 -11.56
N ILE A 23 -28.65 -9.10 -11.13
CA ILE A 23 -29.06 -9.20 -9.72
C ILE A 23 -27.89 -9.70 -8.87
N ALA A 24 -27.16 -10.72 -9.32
CA ALA A 24 -26.00 -11.27 -8.61
C ALA A 24 -24.90 -10.21 -8.40
N VAL A 25 -24.53 -9.47 -9.45
CA VAL A 25 -23.56 -8.36 -9.36
C VAL A 25 -24.04 -7.28 -8.41
N LYS A 26 -25.33 -6.92 -8.46
CA LYS A 26 -25.89 -5.93 -7.56
C LYS A 26 -25.88 -6.39 -6.09
N LEU A 27 -26.16 -7.66 -5.83
CA LEU A 27 -26.14 -8.25 -4.47
C LEU A 27 -24.71 -8.38 -3.92
N LEU A 28 -23.69 -8.38 -4.78
CA LEU A 28 -22.31 -8.35 -4.34
C LEU A 28 -21.98 -7.08 -3.54
N PHE A 29 -22.53 -5.94 -3.94
CA PHE A 29 -22.25 -4.63 -3.34
C PHE A 29 -23.38 -4.13 -2.43
N LYS A 30 -24.63 -4.48 -2.69
CA LYS A 30 -25.82 -3.96 -2.00
C LYS A 30 -26.70 -5.07 -1.45
N PRO A 31 -27.38 -4.84 -0.33
CA PRO A 31 -27.42 -3.61 0.46
C PRO A 31 -26.17 -3.39 1.32
N LEU A 32 -25.77 -2.10 1.53
CA LEU A 32 -24.61 -1.74 2.37
C LEU A 32 -24.81 -2.08 3.83
N LYS A 33 -26.06 -2.00 4.32
CA LYS A 33 -26.46 -2.38 5.67
C LYS A 33 -27.35 -3.61 5.63
N PRO A 34 -27.25 -4.53 6.58
CA PRO A 34 -28.07 -5.73 6.59
C PRO A 34 -29.55 -5.40 6.71
N ILE A 35 -30.36 -5.83 5.73
CA ILE A 35 -31.82 -5.75 5.76
C ILE A 35 -32.31 -7.03 6.43
N LYS A 36 -33.01 -6.86 7.54
CA LYS A 36 -33.63 -7.98 8.28
C LYS A 36 -35.02 -8.22 7.74
N PHE A 37 -35.28 -9.46 7.35
CA PHE A 37 -36.62 -9.92 6.94
C PHE A 37 -37.34 -10.63 8.08
N PRO A 38 -38.68 -10.66 8.07
CA PRO A 38 -39.45 -11.59 8.91
C PRO A 38 -38.91 -13.01 8.73
N PHE A 39 -38.90 -13.83 9.73
CA PHE A 39 -38.34 -15.20 9.76
C PHE A 39 -36.80 -15.29 9.92
N GLY A 40 -36.14 -14.22 10.31
CA GLY A 40 -34.70 -14.27 10.67
C GLY A 40 -33.71 -14.18 9.51
N TYR A 41 -34.17 -14.11 8.26
CA TYR A 41 -33.31 -13.91 7.09
C TYR A 41 -32.72 -12.50 7.06
N LYS A 42 -31.42 -12.41 6.74
CA LYS A 42 -30.72 -11.14 6.56
C LYS A 42 -30.12 -11.10 5.17
N ILE A 43 -30.42 -10.07 4.40
CA ILE A 43 -29.77 -9.79 3.13
C ILE A 43 -28.76 -8.67 3.38
N HIS A 44 -27.50 -8.94 3.05
CA HIS A 44 -26.39 -8.00 3.15
C HIS A 44 -25.52 -8.20 1.92
N GLY A 45 -24.99 -7.11 1.34
CA GLY A 45 -24.02 -7.21 0.25
C GLY A 45 -22.79 -7.99 0.70
N VAL A 46 -22.29 -8.87 -0.15
CA VAL A 46 -21.19 -9.77 0.20
C VAL A 46 -19.92 -8.98 0.56
N LEU A 47 -19.56 -7.96 -0.23
CA LEU A 47 -18.38 -7.13 0.01
C LEU A 47 -18.48 -6.28 1.29
N PRO A 48 -19.58 -5.52 1.53
CA PRO A 48 -19.74 -4.82 2.79
C PRO A 48 -19.71 -5.73 4.02
N ALA A 49 -20.26 -6.95 3.89
CA ALA A 49 -20.27 -7.92 4.98
C ALA A 49 -18.87 -8.45 5.32
N ARG A 50 -17.96 -8.48 4.35
CA ARG A 50 -16.59 -9.00 4.48
C ARG A 50 -15.51 -7.92 4.49
N LYS A 51 -15.88 -6.66 4.76
CA LYS A 51 -14.96 -5.52 4.77
C LYS A 51 -13.74 -5.79 5.64
N SER A 52 -13.94 -6.26 6.87
CA SER A 52 -12.85 -6.56 7.81
C SER A 52 -11.93 -7.69 7.31
N GLU A 53 -12.51 -8.76 6.76
CA GLU A 53 -11.72 -9.87 6.18
C GLU A 53 -10.85 -9.38 5.00
N LEU A 54 -11.42 -8.53 4.15
CA LEU A 54 -10.71 -7.91 3.04
C LEU A 54 -9.62 -6.96 3.52
N ALA A 55 -9.87 -6.15 4.55
CA ALA A 55 -8.88 -5.26 5.15
C ALA A 55 -7.66 -6.05 5.64
N VAL A 56 -7.88 -7.13 6.38
CA VAL A 56 -6.81 -8.02 6.87
C VAL A 56 -6.04 -8.67 5.72
N SER A 57 -6.76 -9.17 4.72
CA SER A 57 -6.13 -9.79 3.56
C SER A 57 -5.25 -8.80 2.78
N ILE A 58 -5.76 -7.59 2.51
CA ILE A 58 -5.04 -6.54 1.81
C ILE A 58 -3.82 -6.08 2.63
N GLY A 59 -3.98 -5.84 3.94
CA GLY A 59 -2.90 -5.46 4.82
C GLY A 59 -1.75 -6.47 4.80
N ASN A 60 -2.08 -7.75 4.91
CA ASN A 60 -1.09 -8.83 4.87
C ASN A 60 -0.36 -8.95 3.53
N VAL A 61 -1.08 -8.76 2.40
CA VAL A 61 -0.45 -8.78 1.07
C VAL A 61 0.50 -7.60 0.90
N ILE A 62 0.08 -6.41 1.31
CA ILE A 62 0.92 -5.21 1.22
C ILE A 62 2.20 -5.39 2.04
N GLU A 63 2.09 -5.85 3.28
CA GLU A 63 3.26 -6.02 4.16
C GLU A 63 4.21 -7.13 3.69
N LYS A 64 3.66 -8.26 3.21
CA LYS A 64 4.49 -9.43 2.85
C LYS A 64 5.02 -9.41 1.42
N GLN A 65 4.29 -8.80 0.47
CA GLN A 65 4.59 -8.93 -0.95
C GLN A 65 4.97 -7.60 -1.62
N LEU A 66 4.49 -6.47 -1.12
CA LEU A 66 4.67 -5.19 -1.79
C LEU A 66 5.63 -4.25 -1.09
N LEU A 67 5.90 -4.45 0.20
CA LEU A 67 6.74 -3.56 1.00
C LEU A 67 7.78 -4.36 1.80
N SER A 68 8.72 -5.00 1.10
CA SER A 68 9.89 -5.56 1.76
C SER A 68 10.76 -4.42 2.35
N LYS A 69 11.44 -4.71 3.47
CA LYS A 69 12.32 -3.73 4.13
C LYS A 69 13.38 -3.18 3.17
N ASP A 70 13.91 -4.04 2.30
CA ASP A 70 14.94 -3.68 1.33
C ASP A 70 14.38 -2.78 0.20
N GLU A 71 13.13 -3.00 -0.23
CA GLU A 71 12.48 -2.15 -1.21
C GLU A 71 12.17 -0.76 -0.66
N ILE A 72 11.74 -0.68 0.60
CA ILE A 72 11.54 0.60 1.30
C ILE A 72 12.88 1.35 1.39
N LEU A 73 13.95 0.67 1.82
CA LEU A 73 15.29 1.25 1.89
C LEU A 73 15.74 1.80 0.53
N ASN A 74 15.64 0.99 -0.52
CA ASN A 74 16.07 1.38 -1.86
C ASN A 74 15.19 2.48 -2.48
N SER A 75 13.91 2.56 -2.12
CA SER A 75 13.01 3.61 -2.61
C SER A 75 13.20 4.95 -1.91
N ILE A 76 13.55 4.93 -0.62
CA ILE A 76 13.72 6.15 0.19
C ILE A 76 15.11 6.75 -0.02
N ILE A 77 16.13 5.91 -0.27
CA ILE A 77 17.54 6.35 -0.30
C ILE A 77 18.12 6.13 -1.68
N ASN A 78 18.19 7.20 -2.43
CA ASN A 78 18.96 7.20 -3.68
C ASN A 78 20.41 7.71 -3.43
N ASP A 79 21.30 7.44 -4.39
CA ASP A 79 22.72 7.82 -4.28
C ASP A 79 22.93 9.33 -4.13
N LYS A 80 22.03 10.15 -4.70
CA LYS A 80 22.08 11.62 -4.55
C LYS A 80 21.80 12.06 -3.13
N ASP A 81 20.90 11.38 -2.43
CA ASP A 81 20.58 11.71 -1.04
C ASP A 81 21.69 11.25 -0.10
N ILE A 82 22.33 10.10 -0.38
CA ILE A 82 23.55 9.68 0.34
C ILE A 82 24.66 10.71 0.17
N ALA A 83 24.90 11.19 -1.04
CA ALA A 83 25.93 12.21 -1.28
C ALA A 83 25.65 13.50 -0.48
N LYS A 84 24.41 13.97 -0.43
CA LYS A 84 24.01 15.12 0.40
C LYS A 84 24.21 14.87 1.89
N LEU A 85 23.84 13.67 2.35
CA LEU A 85 24.03 13.28 3.76
C LEU A 85 25.50 13.26 4.15
N LYS A 86 26.40 12.73 3.30
CA LYS A 86 27.85 12.76 3.52
C LYS A 86 28.34 14.18 3.76
N VAL A 87 28.01 15.11 2.86
CA VAL A 87 28.41 16.52 2.96
C VAL A 87 27.87 17.13 4.26
N SER A 88 26.59 16.93 4.55
CA SER A 88 25.94 17.46 5.74
C SER A 88 26.55 16.91 7.05
N ILE A 89 26.87 15.62 7.08
CA ILE A 89 27.53 14.98 8.22
C ILE A 89 28.91 15.60 8.45
N VAL A 90 29.74 15.72 7.41
CA VAL A 90 31.08 16.32 7.52
C VAL A 90 31.00 17.76 8.04
N GLU A 91 30.11 18.58 7.47
CA GLU A 91 29.95 19.97 7.90
C GLU A 91 29.48 20.08 9.35
N ASN A 92 28.51 19.27 9.78
CA ASN A 92 28.02 19.27 11.16
C ASN A 92 29.09 18.79 12.13
N VAL A 93 29.83 17.74 11.80
CA VAL A 93 30.93 17.24 12.65
C VAL A 93 32.00 18.29 12.82
N VAL A 94 32.45 18.95 11.74
CA VAL A 94 33.43 20.04 11.79
C VAL A 94 32.91 21.19 12.66
N LYS A 95 31.64 21.58 12.51
CA LYS A 95 31.01 22.64 13.31
C LYS A 95 30.94 22.27 14.80
N ILE A 96 30.60 21.03 15.13
CA ILE A 96 30.56 20.56 16.54
C ILE A 96 31.97 20.57 17.14
N LEU A 97 32.96 20.07 16.39
CA LEU A 97 34.35 20.05 16.81
C LEU A 97 34.86 21.47 17.09
N LYS A 98 34.59 22.44 16.22
CA LYS A 98 34.94 23.85 16.41
C LYS A 98 34.36 24.44 17.69
N ASN A 99 33.08 24.12 17.94
CA ASN A 99 32.38 24.71 19.10
C ASN A 99 32.75 24.07 20.44
N LYS A 100 33.20 22.82 20.45
CA LYS A 100 33.45 22.06 21.68
C LYS A 100 34.94 21.91 22.06
N LEU A 101 35.86 22.10 21.09
CA LEU A 101 37.28 21.96 21.39
C LEU A 101 37.84 23.28 21.90
N PRO A 102 38.57 23.29 23.08
CA PRO A 102 39.24 24.47 23.58
C PRO A 102 40.26 25.00 22.58
N GLY A 103 40.49 26.33 22.56
CA GLY A 103 41.33 27.04 21.59
C GLY A 103 42.76 26.55 21.41
N ILE A 104 43.24 25.63 22.25
CA ILE A 104 44.57 25.01 22.19
C ILE A 104 44.70 24.07 20.94
N LEU A 105 43.58 23.57 20.40
CA LEU A 105 43.57 22.67 19.22
C LEU A 105 43.34 23.39 17.90
N HIS A 106 43.31 24.73 17.86
CA HIS A 106 43.25 25.52 16.64
C HIS A 106 44.48 25.37 15.72
N GLY A 107 45.51 24.65 16.16
CA GLY A 107 46.66 24.27 15.33
C GLY A 107 46.39 23.15 14.32
N PHE A 108 45.38 22.32 14.57
CA PHE A 108 44.87 21.39 13.54
C PHE A 108 43.91 22.18 12.65
N THR A 109 44.42 22.64 11.53
CA THR A 109 43.66 23.44 10.58
C THR A 109 42.37 22.72 10.22
N ASP A 110 41.25 23.44 10.26
CA ASP A 110 39.91 22.97 9.76
C ASP A 110 39.99 22.17 8.47
N LYS A 111 40.93 22.53 7.60
CA LYS A 111 41.20 21.85 6.33
C LYS A 111 41.69 20.41 6.48
N THR A 112 42.51 20.13 7.51
CA THR A 112 43.07 18.79 7.77
C THR A 112 41.97 17.84 8.30
N ILE A 113 41.18 18.32 9.26
CA ILE A 113 40.06 17.55 9.83
C ILE A 113 39.01 17.28 8.75
N LYS A 114 38.64 18.32 8.01
CA LYS A 114 37.68 18.19 6.90
C LYS A 114 38.16 17.20 5.84
N LYS A 115 39.44 17.29 5.43
CA LYS A 115 40.02 16.38 4.44
C LYS A 115 40.03 14.92 4.91
N GLN A 116 40.30 14.67 6.17
CA GLN A 116 40.26 13.31 6.76
C GLN A 116 38.81 12.76 6.79
N LEU A 117 37.85 13.60 7.18
CA LEU A 117 36.44 13.24 7.20
C LEU A 117 35.90 13.01 5.78
N ASP A 118 36.23 13.87 4.83
CA ASP A 118 35.87 13.71 3.41
C ASP A 118 36.42 12.37 2.88
N SER A 119 37.71 12.09 3.11
CA SER A 119 38.34 10.85 2.68
C SER A 119 37.69 9.60 3.31
N PHE A 120 37.31 9.66 4.57
CA PHE A 120 36.57 8.58 5.24
C PHE A 120 35.16 8.41 4.62
N MET A 121 34.46 9.52 4.41
CA MET A 121 33.11 9.48 3.80
C MET A 121 33.13 9.00 2.36
N ASP A 122 34.19 9.32 1.61
CA ASP A 122 34.33 8.82 0.23
C ASP A 122 34.60 7.32 0.19
N LYS A 123 35.33 6.78 1.15
CA LYS A 123 35.71 5.37 1.20
C LYS A 123 34.64 4.47 1.79
N ASP A 124 34.11 4.85 2.94
CA ASP A 124 33.24 3.99 3.75
C ASP A 124 31.86 4.62 4.05
N GLY A 125 31.67 5.89 3.75
CA GLY A 125 30.47 6.66 4.14
C GLY A 125 29.18 6.08 3.61
N ASP A 126 29.14 5.57 2.39
CA ASP A 126 27.95 4.94 1.80
C ASP A 126 27.48 3.74 2.63
N ARG A 127 28.43 2.89 3.00
CA ARG A 127 28.13 1.70 3.79
C ARG A 127 27.56 2.06 5.17
N TYR A 128 28.24 2.97 5.87
CA TYR A 128 27.79 3.37 7.22
C TYR A 128 26.45 4.10 7.22
N ILE A 129 26.21 4.97 6.23
CA ILE A 129 24.92 5.68 6.11
C ILE A 129 23.80 4.69 5.81
N ARG A 130 23.98 3.77 4.85
CA ARG A 130 22.99 2.74 4.53
C ARG A 130 22.70 1.82 5.72
N GLU A 131 23.73 1.40 6.43
CA GLU A 131 23.61 0.56 7.63
C GLU A 131 22.85 1.30 8.75
N MET A 132 23.20 2.57 9.00
CA MET A 132 22.52 3.40 10.01
C MET A 132 21.04 3.59 9.69
N ILE A 133 20.71 3.89 8.42
CA ILE A 133 19.32 4.05 8.00
C ILE A 133 18.60 2.71 8.04
N GLY A 134 19.26 1.62 7.63
CA GLY A 134 18.73 0.27 7.74
C GLY A 134 18.36 -0.11 9.16
N ASN A 135 19.22 0.21 10.12
CA ASN A 135 18.96 0.00 11.55
C ASN A 135 17.79 0.84 12.06
N VAL A 136 17.68 2.10 11.63
CA VAL A 136 16.55 2.98 11.99
C VAL A 136 15.25 2.43 11.44
N ILE A 137 15.21 2.02 10.18
CA ILE A 137 14.02 1.42 9.55
C ILE A 137 13.67 0.10 10.23
N THR A 138 14.66 -0.75 10.51
CA THR A 138 14.42 -2.03 11.19
C THR A 138 13.82 -1.81 12.57
N ASN A 139 14.36 -0.88 13.36
CA ASN A 139 13.83 -0.55 14.69
C ASN A 139 12.44 0.09 14.61
N ALA A 140 12.22 0.98 13.65
CA ALA A 140 10.91 1.58 13.42
C ALA A 140 9.86 0.54 13.04
N THR A 141 10.21 -0.41 12.15
CA THR A 141 9.30 -1.46 11.70
C THR A 141 9.11 -2.61 12.69
N GLN A 142 9.93 -2.75 13.73
CA GLN A 142 9.67 -3.68 14.83
C GLN A 142 8.46 -3.27 15.67
N ASN A 143 8.21 -1.97 15.78
CA ASN A 143 7.10 -1.39 16.55
C ASN A 143 5.95 -0.89 15.66
N PHE A 144 6.00 -1.16 14.37
CA PHE A 144 5.05 -0.63 13.39
C PHE A 144 4.74 -1.69 12.34
N SER A 145 3.50 -2.14 12.31
CA SER A 145 2.98 -3.03 11.28
C SER A 145 2.30 -2.22 10.19
N ILE A 146 2.80 -2.33 8.97
CA ILE A 146 2.17 -1.74 7.79
C ILE A 146 0.79 -2.36 7.59
N SER A 147 0.68 -3.67 7.84
CA SER A 147 -0.59 -4.39 7.80
C SER A 147 -1.62 -3.77 8.73
N GLU A 148 -1.26 -3.54 10.01
CA GLU A 148 -2.18 -2.92 10.98
C GLU A 148 -2.63 -1.52 10.55
N MET A 149 -1.72 -0.70 10.04
CA MET A 149 -2.07 0.63 9.54
C MET A 149 -3.01 0.57 8.35
N VAL A 150 -2.80 -0.34 7.41
CA VAL A 150 -3.69 -0.52 6.26
C VAL A 150 -5.06 -1.02 6.70
N ILE A 151 -5.10 -1.99 7.63
CA ILE A 151 -6.34 -2.51 8.21
C ILE A 151 -7.11 -1.37 8.86
N GLU A 152 -6.47 -0.58 9.73
CA GLU A 152 -7.10 0.57 10.40
C GLU A 152 -7.66 1.58 9.39
N LYS A 153 -6.91 1.91 8.35
CA LYS A 153 -7.37 2.84 7.31
C LYS A 153 -8.56 2.32 6.52
N ILE A 154 -8.56 1.03 6.15
CA ILE A 154 -9.71 0.42 5.46
C ILE A 154 -10.91 0.33 6.40
N GLU A 155 -10.72 -0.04 7.67
CA GLU A 155 -11.80 -0.11 8.67
C GLU A 155 -12.41 1.28 8.95
N ALA A 156 -11.62 2.33 8.93
CA ALA A 156 -12.08 3.71 9.11
C ALA A 156 -12.90 4.24 7.91
N LEU A 157 -12.81 3.63 6.72
CA LEU A 157 -13.64 4.03 5.59
C LEU A 157 -15.11 3.73 5.91
N ASP A 158 -16.00 4.66 5.57
CA ASP A 158 -17.43 4.37 5.54
C ASP A 158 -17.76 3.37 4.42
N LEU A 159 -18.93 2.72 4.52
CA LEU A 159 -19.31 1.66 3.56
C LEU A 159 -19.48 2.17 2.13
N VAL A 160 -19.83 3.45 1.94
CA VAL A 160 -20.00 4.05 0.60
C VAL A 160 -18.62 4.26 -0.04
N SER A 161 -17.68 4.81 0.72
CA SER A 161 -16.29 5.00 0.28
C SER A 161 -15.60 3.67 0.01
N PHE A 162 -15.84 2.66 0.85
CA PHE A 162 -15.34 1.31 0.62
C PHE A 162 -15.93 0.68 -0.65
N GLU A 163 -17.26 0.78 -0.87
CA GLU A 163 -17.90 0.34 -2.12
C GLU A 163 -17.28 1.01 -3.34
N ALA A 164 -17.09 2.34 -3.29
CA ALA A 164 -16.52 3.11 -4.38
C ALA A 164 -15.08 2.67 -4.70
N MET A 165 -14.26 2.43 -3.68
CA MET A 165 -12.90 1.94 -3.82
C MET A 165 -12.87 0.57 -4.52
N VAL A 166 -13.64 -0.40 -4.04
CA VAL A 166 -13.67 -1.75 -4.63
C VAL A 166 -14.26 -1.73 -6.03
N THR A 167 -15.38 -1.02 -6.23
CA THR A 167 -16.03 -0.88 -7.53
C THR A 167 -15.11 -0.22 -8.55
N GLY A 168 -14.32 0.78 -8.14
CA GLY A 168 -13.35 1.46 -9.00
C GLY A 168 -12.32 0.50 -9.61
N VAL A 169 -11.91 -0.51 -8.86
CA VAL A 169 -10.96 -1.53 -9.32
C VAL A 169 -11.61 -2.54 -10.27
N VAL A 170 -12.82 -3.01 -9.96
CA VAL A 170 -13.44 -4.17 -10.67
C VAL A 170 -14.55 -3.77 -11.65
N LYS A 171 -14.80 -2.48 -11.84
CA LYS A 171 -15.94 -2.00 -12.65
C LYS A 171 -15.95 -2.52 -14.10
N ASN A 172 -14.78 -2.64 -14.70
CA ASN A 172 -14.68 -3.09 -16.10
C ASN A 172 -14.94 -4.60 -16.20
N GLU A 173 -14.40 -5.38 -15.27
CA GLU A 173 -14.58 -6.82 -15.18
C GLU A 173 -16.04 -7.19 -14.92
N LEU A 174 -16.71 -6.46 -14.03
CA LEU A 174 -18.13 -6.67 -13.73
C LEU A 174 -19.03 -6.43 -14.94
N LYS A 175 -18.73 -5.42 -15.77
CA LYS A 175 -19.46 -5.21 -17.05
C LYS A 175 -19.32 -6.39 -18.00
N HIS A 176 -18.12 -6.98 -18.10
CA HIS A 176 -17.93 -8.16 -18.94
C HIS A 176 -18.76 -9.35 -18.47
N ILE A 177 -18.87 -9.52 -17.13
CA ILE A 177 -19.72 -10.58 -16.56
C ILE A 177 -21.20 -10.33 -16.85
N GLU A 178 -21.67 -9.07 -16.80
CA GLU A 178 -23.05 -8.73 -17.17
C GLU A 178 -23.37 -9.11 -18.62
N TYR A 179 -22.44 -8.87 -19.56
CA TYR A 179 -22.62 -9.23 -20.98
C TYR A 179 -22.55 -10.75 -21.22
N LEU A 180 -21.66 -11.45 -20.51
CA LEU A 180 -21.55 -12.91 -20.62
C LEU A 180 -22.82 -13.63 -20.15
N GLY A 181 -23.60 -13.06 -19.25
CA GLY A 181 -24.89 -13.60 -18.84
C GLY A 181 -25.97 -13.52 -19.92
N ALA A 182 -25.76 -12.77 -21.03
CA ALA A 182 -26.68 -12.60 -22.12
C ALA A 182 -26.39 -13.53 -23.32
N VAL A 183 -25.27 -14.26 -23.30
CA VAL A 183 -24.84 -15.22 -24.33
C VAL A 183 -25.21 -16.64 -23.92
#